data_3f5a967744a5529f167383625c7d6a1c
#
_entry.id   3f5a967744a5529f167383625c7d6a1c
#
_cell.length_a   1.000
_cell.length_b   1.000
_cell.length_c   1.000
_cell.angle_alpha   90.00
_cell.angle_beta   90.00
_cell.angle_gamma   90.00
#
_symmetry.space_group_name_H-M   'P 1'
#
loop_
_entity.id
_entity.type
_entity.pdbx_description
1 polymer ?
#
loop_
_entity_poly.entity_id
_entity_poly.type
_entity_poly.pdbx_seq_one_letter_code
_entity_poly.pdbx_strand_id
1 'polypeptide(L)'
;VEPFPDYSAARVPRCIRVEDLTGIFILSFLFPLVWAILIYLHHNANAIAIMRINVAEIIPIDAWFFQFFTSFQGVTGFFLAMLIGPSQVSRDLTNNALPLYLCRPFTRTEYVVGKMSIVIILLSAITWIPGLLLFALQSSLQGWTWFSQNLWIASAIFIGSLVWILLLALLTQAISAWVKWRVASRAALLGLFFIPTIFAAVVNEIFQTRWGHLFDLRALIGNVWSGLFGTFVRQVAEGQESRGNEIVDIAFRTEPPLWASWLVLFLICAACLWLLSRKVKAYEVVK
;
A
#
# COMPACT_ATOMS: atom_id res chain seq x y z
N VAL A 1 -11.37 39.68 41.69
CA VAL A 1 -11.32 38.24 41.29
C VAL A 1 -11.84 38.17 39.87
N GLU A 2 -10.97 38.08 38.89
CA GLU A 2 -11.39 37.89 37.52
C GLU A 2 -12.04 36.49 37.37
N PRO A 3 -13.18 36.37 36.69
CA PRO A 3 -13.78 35.06 36.44
C PRO A 3 -12.88 34.25 35.55
N PHE A 4 -12.67 32.98 35.89
CA PHE A 4 -11.93 32.02 35.09
C PHE A 4 -12.51 32.00 33.66
N PRO A 5 -11.66 32.02 32.64
CA PRO A 5 -12.13 31.93 31.24
C PRO A 5 -12.90 30.61 31.03
N ASP A 6 -14.09 30.76 30.50
CA ASP A 6 -14.99 29.63 30.23
C ASP A 6 -14.41 28.76 29.11
N TYR A 7 -13.78 27.63 29.47
CA TYR A 7 -13.21 26.64 28.54
C TYR A 7 -14.25 25.76 27.86
N SER A 8 -15.56 25.97 28.11
CA SER A 8 -16.65 25.17 27.53
C SER A 8 -16.79 25.37 26.01
N ALA A 9 -16.25 26.47 25.46
CA ALA A 9 -16.28 26.77 24.02
C ALA A 9 -15.04 26.33 23.24
N ALA A 10 -14.05 25.71 23.87
CA ALA A 10 -12.94 25.10 23.15
C ALA A 10 -13.49 23.96 22.30
N ARG A 11 -13.70 24.23 20.99
CA ARG A 11 -14.07 23.20 20.00
C ARG A 11 -13.06 22.08 20.08
N VAL A 12 -13.43 20.99 20.75
CA VAL A 12 -12.67 19.74 20.72
C VAL A 12 -12.42 19.45 19.23
N PRO A 13 -11.16 19.44 18.79
CA PRO A 13 -10.85 19.16 17.39
C PRO A 13 -11.46 17.79 17.10
N ARG A 14 -12.41 17.75 16.14
CA ARG A 14 -13.09 16.51 15.74
C ARG A 14 -12.00 15.47 15.47
N CYS A 15 -11.84 14.54 16.38
CA CYS A 15 -11.11 13.31 16.09
C CYS A 15 -11.67 12.74 14.79
N ILE A 16 -10.84 12.05 14.00
CA ILE A 16 -11.31 11.21 12.90
C ILE A 16 -12.54 10.49 13.46
N ARG A 17 -13.70 10.69 12.82
CA ARG A 17 -14.89 9.98 13.30
C ARG A 17 -14.56 8.51 13.23
N VAL A 18 -14.80 7.81 14.32
CA VAL A 18 -14.62 6.35 14.38
C VAL A 18 -15.40 5.70 13.23
N GLU A 19 -16.54 6.31 12.84
CA GLU A 19 -17.38 5.93 11.71
C GLU A 19 -16.63 5.91 10.35
N ASP A 20 -15.77 6.91 10.06
CA ASP A 20 -15.01 6.97 8.79
C ASP A 20 -13.96 5.85 8.72
N LEU A 21 -13.29 5.57 9.84
CA LEU A 21 -12.35 4.47 9.96
C LEU A 21 -13.04 3.11 9.85
N THR A 22 -14.17 2.95 10.54
CA THR A 22 -14.95 1.71 10.52
C THR A 22 -15.48 1.43 9.12
N GLY A 23 -15.97 2.45 8.40
CA GLY A 23 -16.44 2.30 7.03
C GLY A 23 -15.38 1.77 6.07
N ILE A 24 -14.17 2.35 6.08
CA ILE A 24 -13.06 1.88 5.23
C ILE A 24 -12.59 0.49 5.66
N PHE A 25 -12.59 0.21 6.96
CA PHE A 25 -12.21 -1.10 7.46
C PHE A 25 -13.20 -2.19 7.02
N ILE A 26 -14.50 -1.94 7.12
CA ILE A 26 -15.55 -2.84 6.62
C ILE A 26 -15.41 -3.03 5.11
N LEU A 27 -15.23 -1.95 4.35
CA LEU A 27 -15.02 -2.02 2.90
C LEU A 27 -13.79 -2.87 2.55
N SER A 28 -12.68 -2.73 3.30
CA SER A 28 -11.46 -3.50 3.10
C SER A 28 -11.65 -5.01 3.30
N PHE A 29 -12.61 -5.44 4.13
CA PHE A 29 -12.94 -6.86 4.31
C PHE A 29 -14.00 -7.37 3.33
N LEU A 30 -14.77 -6.48 2.72
CA LEU A 30 -15.76 -6.86 1.71
C LEU A 30 -15.09 -7.45 0.46
N PHE A 31 -13.94 -6.89 0.04
CA PHE A 31 -13.22 -7.39 -1.13
C PHE A 31 -12.71 -8.83 -0.97
N PRO A 32 -11.95 -9.17 0.09
CA PRO A 32 -11.57 -10.56 0.34
C PRO A 32 -12.74 -11.53 0.33
N LEU A 33 -13.90 -11.10 0.84
CA LEU A 33 -15.12 -11.91 0.82
C LEU A 33 -15.60 -12.18 -0.62
N VAL A 34 -15.62 -11.17 -1.47
CA VAL A 34 -15.98 -11.33 -2.89
C VAL A 34 -15.00 -12.28 -3.58
N TRP A 35 -13.69 -12.13 -3.35
CA TRP A 35 -12.68 -13.03 -3.90
C TRP A 35 -12.82 -14.46 -3.40
N ALA A 36 -13.15 -14.65 -2.11
CA ALA A 36 -13.43 -15.97 -1.55
C ALA A 36 -14.64 -16.63 -2.21
N ILE A 37 -15.70 -15.86 -2.46
CA ILE A 37 -16.89 -16.33 -3.18
C ILE A 37 -16.52 -16.72 -4.62
N LEU A 38 -15.71 -15.94 -5.32
CA LEU A 38 -15.27 -16.26 -6.68
C LEU A 38 -14.47 -17.58 -6.72
N ILE A 39 -13.54 -17.78 -5.78
CA ILE A 39 -12.78 -19.02 -5.64
C ILE A 39 -13.73 -20.21 -5.38
N TYR A 40 -14.68 -20.05 -4.46
CA TYR A 40 -15.63 -21.09 -4.14
C TYR A 40 -16.54 -21.44 -5.34
N LEU A 41 -17.06 -20.44 -6.03
CA LEU A 41 -17.88 -20.62 -7.23
C LEU A 41 -17.10 -21.32 -8.35
N HIS A 42 -15.84 -20.97 -8.56
CA HIS A 42 -14.98 -21.59 -9.57
C HIS A 42 -14.86 -23.14 -9.37
N HIS A 43 -14.83 -23.60 -8.11
CA HIS A 43 -14.69 -25.03 -7.79
C HIS A 43 -16.03 -25.77 -7.62
N ASN A 44 -17.14 -25.07 -7.55
CA ASN A 44 -18.45 -25.67 -7.32
C ASN A 44 -19.30 -25.73 -8.59
N ALA A 45 -19.16 -26.83 -9.36
CA ALA A 45 -19.89 -27.05 -10.59
C ALA A 45 -21.41 -26.95 -10.45
N ASN A 46 -21.98 -27.33 -9.30
CA ASN A 46 -23.42 -27.25 -9.05
C ASN A 46 -23.90 -25.78 -8.93
N ALA A 47 -23.12 -24.91 -8.31
CA ALA A 47 -23.43 -23.49 -8.22
C ALA A 47 -23.35 -22.82 -9.60
N ILE A 48 -22.40 -23.23 -10.42
CA ILE A 48 -22.22 -22.77 -11.82
C ILE A 48 -23.41 -23.18 -12.68
N ALA A 49 -23.89 -24.42 -12.56
CA ALA A 49 -25.03 -24.93 -13.31
C ALA A 49 -26.31 -24.12 -13.07
N ILE A 50 -26.52 -23.63 -11.85
CA ILE A 50 -27.66 -22.76 -11.49
C ILE A 50 -27.56 -21.40 -12.18
N MET A 51 -26.34 -20.84 -12.26
CA MET A 51 -26.11 -19.51 -12.87
C MET A 51 -26.07 -19.52 -14.40
N ARG A 52 -26.01 -20.67 -15.06
CA ARG A 52 -25.84 -20.83 -16.54
C ARG A 52 -24.62 -20.07 -17.11
N ILE A 53 -23.63 -19.78 -16.29
CA ILE A 53 -22.42 -19.02 -16.66
C ILE A 53 -21.22 -19.93 -16.37
N ASN A 54 -20.31 -20.07 -17.33
CA ASN A 54 -19.09 -20.87 -17.13
C ASN A 54 -18.00 -19.99 -16.50
N VAL A 55 -18.09 -19.79 -15.17
CA VAL A 55 -17.18 -18.92 -14.41
C VAL A 55 -15.72 -19.37 -14.52
N ALA A 56 -15.49 -20.68 -14.68
CA ALA A 56 -14.15 -21.25 -14.81
C ALA A 56 -13.41 -20.79 -16.09
N GLU A 57 -14.14 -20.52 -17.17
CA GLU A 57 -13.55 -19.99 -18.42
C GLU A 57 -13.35 -18.48 -18.38
N ILE A 58 -14.14 -17.76 -17.54
CA ILE A 58 -14.11 -16.29 -17.48
C ILE A 58 -13.00 -15.78 -16.55
N ILE A 59 -12.77 -16.47 -15.43
CA ILE A 59 -11.83 -16.01 -14.39
C ILE A 59 -10.90 -17.17 -14.01
N PRO A 60 -9.73 -17.29 -14.65
CA PRO A 60 -8.72 -18.25 -14.23
C PRO A 60 -8.12 -17.83 -12.88
N ILE A 61 -8.03 -18.79 -11.94
CA ILE A 61 -7.43 -18.54 -10.62
C ILE A 61 -5.94 -18.84 -10.69
N ASP A 62 -5.18 -17.83 -11.08
CA ASP A 62 -3.73 -17.89 -11.27
C ASP A 62 -3.01 -16.74 -10.54
N ALA A 63 -1.72 -16.55 -10.81
CA ALA A 63 -0.92 -15.48 -10.22
C ALA A 63 -1.49 -14.08 -10.50
N TRP A 64 -2.09 -13.86 -11.67
CA TRP A 64 -2.72 -12.60 -12.03
C TRP A 64 -3.93 -12.28 -11.14
N PHE A 65 -4.74 -13.29 -10.81
CA PHE A 65 -5.87 -13.15 -9.89
C PHE A 65 -5.43 -12.66 -8.51
N PHE A 66 -4.35 -13.22 -7.96
CA PHE A 66 -3.80 -12.80 -6.68
C PHE A 66 -3.09 -11.45 -6.74
N GLN A 67 -2.43 -11.15 -7.86
CA GLN A 67 -1.85 -9.81 -8.07
C GLN A 67 -2.93 -8.74 -8.12
N PHE A 68 -4.03 -8.99 -8.85
CA PHE A 68 -5.15 -8.06 -8.94
C PHE A 68 -5.79 -7.83 -7.57
N PHE A 69 -5.97 -8.90 -6.78
CA PHE A 69 -6.38 -8.81 -5.38
C PHE A 69 -5.44 -7.91 -4.57
N THR A 70 -4.13 -8.17 -4.63
CA THR A 70 -3.11 -7.41 -3.89
C THR A 70 -3.10 -5.94 -4.31
N SER A 71 -3.26 -5.65 -5.59
CA SER A 71 -3.34 -4.28 -6.12
C SER A 71 -4.57 -3.54 -5.60
N PHE A 72 -5.71 -4.21 -5.56
CA PHE A 72 -6.94 -3.64 -5.04
C PHE A 72 -6.86 -3.36 -3.54
N GLN A 73 -6.34 -4.32 -2.76
CA GLN A 73 -6.07 -4.11 -1.34
C GLN A 73 -5.00 -3.05 -1.09
N GLY A 74 -4.06 -2.90 -2.00
CA GLY A 74 -3.07 -1.82 -1.97
C GLY A 74 -3.71 -0.43 -2.02
N VAL A 75 -4.73 -0.26 -2.86
CA VAL A 75 -5.49 1.01 -2.95
C VAL A 75 -6.26 1.29 -1.66
N THR A 76 -6.98 0.31 -1.12
CA THR A 76 -7.70 0.47 0.15
C THR A 76 -6.74 0.74 1.31
N GLY A 77 -5.58 0.07 1.33
CA GLY A 77 -4.49 0.31 2.27
C GLY A 77 -3.93 1.73 2.19
N PHE A 78 -3.77 2.27 0.98
CA PHE A 78 -3.36 3.66 0.78
C PHE A 78 -4.33 4.65 1.42
N PHE A 79 -5.64 4.50 1.19
CA PHE A 79 -6.65 5.36 1.80
C PHE A 79 -6.66 5.24 3.33
N LEU A 80 -6.52 4.03 3.86
CA LEU A 80 -6.43 3.81 5.30
C LEU A 80 -5.18 4.47 5.90
N ALA A 81 -4.02 4.29 5.25
CA ALA A 81 -2.77 4.94 5.64
C ALA A 81 -2.87 6.47 5.59
N MET A 82 -3.55 7.03 4.59
CA MET A 82 -3.82 8.46 4.46
C MET A 82 -4.68 9.02 5.60
N LEU A 83 -5.61 8.23 6.11
CA LEU A 83 -6.45 8.66 7.23
C LEU A 83 -5.71 8.62 8.57
N ILE A 84 -4.95 7.58 8.82
CA ILE A 84 -4.34 7.29 10.13
C ILE A 84 -2.94 7.90 10.24
N GLY A 85 -2.10 7.71 9.20
CA GLY A 85 -0.68 8.04 9.24
C GLY A 85 -0.37 9.52 9.52
N PRO A 86 -0.96 10.47 8.78
CA PRO A 86 -0.65 11.89 8.94
C PRO A 86 -0.98 12.48 10.32
N SER A 87 -1.84 11.84 11.08
CA SER A 87 -2.23 12.34 12.41
C SER A 87 -1.35 11.84 13.55
N GLN A 88 -0.44 10.91 13.31
CA GLN A 88 0.30 10.24 14.38
C GLN A 88 1.43 11.08 14.96
N VAL A 89 2.30 11.63 14.13
CA VAL A 89 3.46 12.43 14.59
C VAL A 89 3.11 13.92 14.66
N SER A 90 2.29 14.41 13.73
CA SER A 90 1.92 15.83 13.69
C SER A 90 1.17 16.29 14.95
N ARG A 91 0.36 15.41 15.58
CA ARG A 91 -0.34 15.71 16.84
C ARG A 91 0.62 15.87 18.00
N ASP A 92 1.61 14.98 18.08
CA ASP A 92 2.58 15.00 19.18
C ASP A 92 3.50 16.23 19.08
N LEU A 93 3.85 16.61 17.85
CA LEU A 93 4.61 17.84 17.59
C LEU A 93 3.80 19.11 17.88
N THR A 94 2.51 19.14 17.54
CA THR A 94 1.65 20.31 17.75
C THR A 94 1.34 20.51 19.23
N ASN A 95 1.19 19.42 19.98
CA ASN A 95 0.84 19.44 21.41
C ASN A 95 2.08 19.44 22.31
N ASN A 96 3.29 19.59 21.77
CA ASN A 96 4.56 19.51 22.51
C ASN A 96 4.66 18.25 23.39
N ALA A 97 4.07 17.14 22.94
CA ALA A 97 4.07 15.88 23.68
C ALA A 97 5.41 15.13 23.55
N LEU A 98 6.25 15.48 22.56
CA LEU A 98 7.54 14.85 22.31
C LEU A 98 8.48 14.90 23.55
N PRO A 99 8.63 16.03 24.28
CA PRO A 99 9.43 16.08 25.50
C PRO A 99 8.92 15.15 26.59
N LEU A 100 7.60 14.98 26.72
CA LEU A 100 6.99 14.10 27.72
C LEU A 100 7.29 12.61 27.45
N TYR A 101 7.37 12.21 26.19
CA TYR A 101 7.76 10.85 25.81
C TYR A 101 9.27 10.62 26.03
N LEU A 102 10.10 11.63 25.74
CA LEU A 102 11.55 11.52 25.84
C LEU A 102 12.10 11.76 27.26
N CYS A 103 11.29 12.23 28.21
CA CYS A 103 11.63 12.25 29.65
C CYS A 103 11.66 10.84 30.29
N ARG A 104 11.07 9.84 29.63
CA ARG A 104 11.17 8.43 30.01
C ARG A 104 12.37 7.79 29.28
N PRO A 105 12.86 6.61 29.70
CA PRO A 105 13.98 5.94 29.02
C PRO A 105 13.58 5.36 27.67
N PHE A 106 12.89 6.15 26.84
CA PHE A 106 12.51 5.82 25.47
C PHE A 106 13.51 6.42 24.49
N THR A 107 14.07 5.59 23.63
CA THR A 107 14.91 6.06 22.53
C THR A 107 14.05 6.64 21.41
N ARG A 108 14.65 7.51 20.58
CA ARG A 108 13.96 8.10 19.42
C ARG A 108 13.48 7.04 18.41
N THR A 109 14.27 6.00 18.26
CA THR A 109 13.96 4.86 17.38
C THR A 109 12.74 4.09 17.88
N GLU A 110 12.64 3.83 19.17
CA GLU A 110 11.48 3.16 19.77
C GLU A 110 10.20 3.97 19.59
N TYR A 111 10.27 5.29 19.71
CA TYR A 111 9.12 6.16 19.44
C TYR A 111 8.65 6.04 17.98
N VAL A 112 9.57 6.16 17.01
CA VAL A 112 9.25 6.09 15.58
C VAL A 112 8.72 4.70 15.22
N VAL A 113 9.39 3.65 15.67
CA VAL A 113 8.97 2.26 15.44
C VAL A 113 7.60 1.97 16.06
N GLY A 114 7.35 2.45 17.28
CA GLY A 114 6.06 2.31 17.94
C GLY A 114 4.92 2.99 17.19
N LYS A 115 5.15 4.16 16.59
CA LYS A 115 4.16 4.83 15.75
C LYS A 115 3.98 4.12 14.39
N MET A 116 5.06 3.64 13.80
CA MET A 116 5.00 2.86 12.56
C MET A 116 4.26 1.54 12.75
N SER A 117 4.44 0.86 13.90
CA SER A 117 3.80 -0.42 14.19
C SER A 117 2.28 -0.36 14.07
N ILE A 118 1.65 0.74 14.46
CA ILE A 118 0.20 0.92 14.34
C ILE A 118 -0.24 0.83 12.87
N VAL A 119 0.46 1.55 11.98
CA VAL A 119 0.16 1.53 10.54
C VAL A 119 0.45 0.15 9.96
N ILE A 120 1.60 -0.44 10.32
CA ILE A 120 2.01 -1.77 9.85
C ILE A 120 1.00 -2.83 10.24
N ILE A 121 0.56 -2.89 11.50
CA ILE A 121 -0.41 -3.88 11.98
C ILE A 121 -1.75 -3.72 11.26
N LEU A 122 -2.27 -2.49 11.15
CA LEU A 122 -3.53 -2.23 10.48
C LEU A 122 -3.49 -2.59 8.99
N LEU A 123 -2.43 -2.19 8.29
CA LEU A 123 -2.28 -2.52 6.88
C LEU A 123 -2.05 -4.02 6.68
N SER A 124 -1.32 -4.68 7.57
CA SER A 124 -1.14 -6.13 7.53
C SER A 124 -2.47 -6.87 7.64
N ALA A 125 -3.34 -6.44 8.53
CA ALA A 125 -4.64 -7.05 8.74
C ALA A 125 -5.54 -7.02 7.49
N ILE A 126 -5.39 -6.02 6.62
CA ILE A 126 -6.23 -5.88 5.42
C ILE A 126 -5.54 -6.34 4.14
N THR A 127 -4.22 -6.50 4.10
CA THR A 127 -3.49 -6.85 2.87
C THR A 127 -3.08 -8.33 2.82
N TRP A 128 -1.92 -8.69 3.37
CA TRP A 128 -1.37 -10.02 3.22
C TRP A 128 -2.10 -11.10 4.02
N ILE A 129 -2.71 -10.76 5.18
CA ILE A 129 -3.47 -11.75 5.96
C ILE A 129 -4.65 -12.29 5.16
N PRO A 130 -5.57 -11.45 4.60
CA PRO A 130 -6.63 -11.95 3.75
C PRO A 130 -6.11 -12.60 2.46
N GLY A 131 -5.01 -12.09 1.88
CA GLY A 131 -4.39 -12.66 0.70
C GLY A 131 -3.91 -14.11 0.92
N LEU A 132 -3.24 -14.36 2.05
CA LEU A 132 -2.82 -15.71 2.41
C LEU A 132 -4.00 -16.62 2.77
N LEU A 133 -5.08 -16.09 3.37
CA LEU A 133 -6.30 -16.85 3.62
C LEU A 133 -6.97 -17.27 2.30
N LEU A 134 -7.01 -16.39 1.29
CA LEU A 134 -7.51 -16.74 -0.04
C LEU A 134 -6.64 -17.80 -0.72
N PHE A 135 -5.32 -17.67 -0.60
CA PHE A 135 -4.39 -18.69 -1.10
C PHE A 135 -4.60 -20.04 -0.40
N ALA A 136 -4.78 -20.04 0.92
CA ALA A 136 -5.09 -21.25 1.69
C ALA A 136 -6.44 -21.86 1.30
N LEU A 137 -7.47 -21.03 1.05
CA LEU A 137 -8.77 -21.47 0.56
C LEU A 137 -8.61 -22.15 -0.82
N GLN A 138 -7.91 -21.53 -1.75
CA GLN A 138 -7.66 -22.07 -3.08
C GLN A 138 -6.91 -23.41 -2.98
N SER A 139 -5.87 -23.49 -2.18
CA SER A 139 -5.08 -24.71 -2.01
C SER A 139 -5.88 -25.85 -1.35
N SER A 140 -6.80 -25.52 -0.45
CA SER A 140 -7.69 -26.53 0.17
C SER A 140 -8.68 -27.13 -0.81
N LEU A 141 -9.13 -26.37 -1.80
CA LEU A 141 -10.05 -26.82 -2.83
C LEU A 141 -9.36 -27.59 -3.97
N GLN A 142 -8.13 -27.19 -4.31
CA GLN A 142 -7.41 -27.77 -5.45
C GLN A 142 -6.41 -28.88 -5.06
N GLY A 143 -6.10 -28.99 -3.76
CA GLY A 143 -5.28 -30.06 -3.19
C GLY A 143 -3.80 -29.75 -3.07
N TRP A 144 -3.06 -30.69 -2.45
CA TRP A 144 -1.66 -30.54 -2.06
C TRP A 144 -0.68 -30.34 -3.23
N THR A 145 -0.97 -30.95 -4.36
CA THR A 145 -0.14 -30.79 -5.58
C THR A 145 -0.13 -29.34 -6.07
N TRP A 146 -1.27 -28.70 -6.11
CA TRP A 146 -1.37 -27.30 -6.49
C TRP A 146 -0.66 -26.40 -5.47
N PHE A 147 -0.85 -26.66 -4.19
CA PHE A 147 -0.17 -25.92 -3.12
C PHE A 147 1.35 -25.91 -3.29
N SER A 148 1.94 -27.11 -3.46
CA SER A 148 3.40 -27.22 -3.59
C SER A 148 3.98 -26.56 -4.83
N GLN A 149 3.24 -26.58 -5.94
CA GLN A 149 3.65 -25.95 -7.19
C GLN A 149 3.51 -24.43 -7.18
N ASN A 150 2.56 -23.91 -6.40
CA ASN A 150 2.23 -22.47 -6.39
C ASN A 150 2.62 -21.75 -5.10
N LEU A 151 3.45 -22.35 -4.24
CA LEU A 151 3.89 -21.75 -2.97
C LEU A 151 4.57 -20.38 -3.17
N TRP A 152 5.19 -20.16 -4.34
CA TRP A 152 5.79 -18.90 -4.71
C TRP A 152 4.78 -17.74 -4.77
N ILE A 153 3.48 -18.01 -5.10
CA ILE A 153 2.42 -17.00 -5.07
C ILE A 153 2.18 -16.50 -3.65
N ALA A 154 2.17 -17.41 -2.66
CA ALA A 154 2.06 -17.01 -1.26
C ALA A 154 3.22 -16.11 -0.81
N SER A 155 4.44 -16.43 -1.23
CA SER A 155 5.62 -15.58 -0.97
C SER A 155 5.51 -14.22 -1.68
N ALA A 156 4.98 -14.17 -2.91
CA ALA A 156 4.76 -12.95 -3.66
C ALA A 156 3.70 -12.05 -2.98
N ILE A 157 2.61 -12.62 -2.46
CA ILE A 157 1.59 -11.92 -1.68
C ILE A 157 2.24 -11.29 -0.44
N PHE A 158 3.01 -12.08 0.32
CA PHE A 158 3.62 -11.61 1.57
C PHE A 158 4.66 -10.51 1.32
N ILE A 159 5.64 -10.78 0.45
CA ILE A 159 6.73 -9.84 0.16
C ILE A 159 6.19 -8.57 -0.52
N GLY A 160 5.33 -8.72 -1.52
CA GLY A 160 4.72 -7.60 -2.24
C GLY A 160 3.91 -6.68 -1.33
N SER A 161 3.11 -7.26 -0.43
CA SER A 161 2.36 -6.50 0.57
C SER A 161 3.29 -5.85 1.60
N LEU A 162 4.33 -6.54 2.06
CA LEU A 162 5.28 -6.00 3.04
C LEU A 162 6.01 -4.77 2.49
N VAL A 163 6.48 -4.83 1.25
CA VAL A 163 7.12 -3.68 0.57
C VAL A 163 6.18 -2.49 0.52
N TRP A 164 4.92 -2.72 0.14
CA TRP A 164 3.90 -1.67 0.11
C TRP A 164 3.60 -1.07 1.47
N ILE A 165 3.42 -1.91 2.50
CA ILE A 165 3.16 -1.50 3.88
C ILE A 165 4.31 -0.66 4.42
N LEU A 166 5.55 -1.10 4.23
CA LEU A 166 6.74 -0.37 4.68
C LEU A 166 6.87 0.99 3.98
N LEU A 167 6.65 1.02 2.66
CA LEU A 167 6.66 2.26 1.89
C LEU A 167 5.62 3.26 2.42
N LEU A 168 4.37 2.83 2.59
CA LEU A 168 3.30 3.68 3.11
C LEU A 168 3.56 4.13 4.55
N ALA A 169 4.02 3.23 5.42
CA ALA A 169 4.32 3.57 6.80
C ALA A 169 5.43 4.63 6.89
N LEU A 170 6.52 4.48 6.13
CA LEU A 170 7.61 5.44 6.09
C LEU A 170 7.19 6.78 5.49
N LEU A 171 6.48 6.77 4.36
CA LEU A 171 6.00 8.00 3.72
C LEU A 171 5.05 8.78 4.61
N THR A 172 4.07 8.12 5.21
CA THR A 172 3.09 8.77 6.08
C THR A 172 3.74 9.37 7.32
N GLN A 173 4.72 8.69 7.91
CA GLN A 173 5.47 9.20 9.06
C GLN A 173 6.40 10.36 8.67
N ALA A 174 7.11 10.25 7.55
CA ALA A 174 7.96 11.32 7.05
C ALA A 174 7.17 12.60 6.79
N ILE A 175 6.04 12.50 6.06
CA ILE A 175 5.16 13.65 5.79
C ILE A 175 4.57 14.21 7.09
N SER A 176 4.11 13.32 8.01
CA SER A 176 3.55 13.73 9.30
C SER A 176 4.55 14.48 10.19
N ALA A 177 5.85 14.17 10.09
CA ALA A 177 6.89 14.87 10.85
C ALA A 177 7.17 16.29 10.35
N TRP A 178 6.96 16.55 9.05
CA TRP A 178 7.24 17.84 8.43
C TRP A 178 6.02 18.75 8.35
N VAL A 179 4.84 18.20 8.14
CA VAL A 179 3.59 18.94 7.94
C VAL A 179 2.75 18.92 9.21
N LYS A 180 2.63 20.05 9.89
CA LYS A 180 1.88 20.17 11.16
C LYS A 180 0.36 20.02 10.98
N TRP A 181 -0.18 20.43 9.84
CA TRP A 181 -1.63 20.43 9.59
C TRP A 181 -2.07 19.11 8.97
N ARG A 182 -3.04 18.43 9.60
CA ARG A 182 -3.56 17.13 9.18
C ARG A 182 -4.08 17.12 7.75
N VAL A 183 -4.83 18.17 7.36
CA VAL A 183 -5.38 18.29 6.01
C VAL A 183 -4.26 18.44 4.98
N ALA A 184 -3.30 19.32 5.27
CA ALA A 184 -2.14 19.53 4.40
C ALA A 184 -1.27 18.27 4.28
N SER A 185 -1.12 17.49 5.37
CA SER A 185 -0.36 16.24 5.35
C SER A 185 -1.05 15.15 4.50
N ARG A 186 -2.39 15.07 4.55
CA ARG A 186 -3.16 14.19 3.66
C ARG A 186 -3.05 14.62 2.20
N ALA A 187 -3.21 15.92 1.94
CA ALA A 187 -3.06 16.48 0.60
C ALA A 187 -1.64 16.28 0.05
N ALA A 188 -0.62 16.41 0.89
CA ALA A 188 0.77 16.15 0.51
C ALA A 188 0.99 14.67 0.13
N LEU A 189 0.38 13.73 0.87
CA LEU A 189 0.45 12.30 0.53
C LEU A 189 -0.25 12.02 -0.81
N LEU A 190 -1.44 12.57 -1.03
CA LEU A 190 -2.13 12.47 -2.32
C LEU A 190 -1.28 13.08 -3.45
N GLY A 191 -0.76 14.29 -3.24
CA GLY A 191 0.08 14.97 -4.22
C GLY A 191 1.32 14.15 -4.59
N LEU A 192 1.95 13.50 -3.60
CA LEU A 192 3.13 12.65 -3.83
C LEU A 192 2.82 11.42 -4.71
N PHE A 193 1.58 10.95 -4.72
CA PHE A 193 1.17 9.83 -5.58
C PHE A 193 0.66 10.29 -6.96
N PHE A 194 -0.06 11.39 -7.04
CA PHE A 194 -0.70 11.81 -8.29
C PHE A 194 0.16 12.76 -9.14
N ILE A 195 0.90 13.69 -8.52
CA ILE A 195 1.71 14.65 -9.27
C ILE A 195 2.85 13.96 -10.05
N PRO A 196 3.63 13.03 -9.45
CA PRO A 196 4.67 12.33 -10.20
C PRO A 196 4.12 11.45 -11.31
N THR A 197 2.91 10.87 -11.16
CA THR A 197 2.26 10.08 -12.22
C THR A 197 2.01 10.94 -13.46
N ILE A 198 1.47 12.16 -13.28
CA ILE A 198 1.23 13.08 -14.40
C ILE A 198 2.55 13.50 -15.03
N PHE A 199 3.54 13.84 -14.21
CA PHE A 199 4.87 14.21 -14.68
C PHE A 199 5.55 13.08 -15.46
N ALA A 200 5.48 11.85 -14.95
CA ALA A 200 6.02 10.67 -15.61
C ALA A 200 5.38 10.43 -16.99
N ALA A 201 4.06 10.58 -17.08
CA ALA A 201 3.34 10.44 -18.35
C ALA A 201 3.82 11.47 -19.37
N VAL A 202 3.92 12.74 -18.98
CA VAL A 202 4.39 13.82 -19.86
C VAL A 202 5.84 13.60 -20.32
N VAL A 203 6.73 13.22 -19.40
CA VAL A 203 8.14 12.95 -19.71
C VAL A 203 8.27 11.77 -20.69
N ASN A 204 7.54 10.69 -20.45
CA ASN A 204 7.59 9.52 -21.31
C ASN A 204 7.05 9.82 -22.72
N GLU A 205 5.99 10.63 -22.83
CA GLU A 205 5.41 11.01 -24.11
C GLU A 205 6.35 11.93 -24.91
N ILE A 206 6.94 12.96 -24.27
CA ILE A 206 7.82 13.91 -24.94
C ILE A 206 9.14 13.27 -25.36
N PHE A 207 9.76 12.52 -24.47
CA PHE A 207 11.09 11.95 -24.71
C PHE A 207 11.06 10.52 -25.25
N GLN A 208 9.88 9.94 -25.48
CA GLN A 208 9.69 8.56 -25.91
C GLN A 208 10.55 7.56 -25.10
N THR A 209 10.55 7.76 -23.76
CA THR A 209 11.39 6.99 -22.85
C THR A 209 10.53 6.29 -21.80
N ARG A 210 11.05 5.20 -21.23
CA ARG A 210 10.42 4.46 -20.11
C ARG A 210 10.89 4.95 -18.72
N TRP A 211 11.92 5.79 -18.67
CA TRP A 211 12.55 6.19 -17.43
C TRP A 211 11.70 7.15 -16.60
N GLY A 212 10.72 7.83 -17.20
CA GLY A 212 9.78 8.68 -16.50
C GLY A 212 8.98 7.92 -15.43
N HIS A 213 8.68 6.63 -15.65
CA HIS A 213 7.97 5.79 -14.66
C HIS A 213 8.74 5.59 -13.35
N LEU A 214 10.05 5.86 -13.31
CA LEU A 214 10.82 5.82 -12.06
C LEU A 214 10.43 6.93 -11.07
N PHE A 215 9.79 7.99 -11.53
CA PHE A 215 9.23 9.04 -10.67
C PHE A 215 7.85 8.68 -10.13
N ASP A 216 7.13 7.75 -10.78
CA ASP A 216 5.79 7.34 -10.38
C ASP A 216 5.83 6.17 -9.39
N LEU A 217 5.46 6.46 -8.13
CA LEU A 217 5.39 5.45 -7.07
C LEU A 217 4.42 4.31 -7.38
N ARG A 218 3.33 4.59 -8.12
CA ARG A 218 2.35 3.58 -8.51
C ARG A 218 2.93 2.63 -9.56
N ALA A 219 3.61 3.18 -10.56
CA ALA A 219 4.27 2.39 -11.58
C ALA A 219 5.40 1.55 -10.99
N LEU A 220 6.19 2.12 -10.06
CA LEU A 220 7.26 1.40 -9.37
C LEU A 220 6.75 0.18 -8.61
N ILE A 221 5.70 0.36 -7.79
CA ILE A 221 5.16 -0.76 -7.00
C ILE A 221 4.45 -1.77 -7.89
N GLY A 222 3.75 -1.30 -8.94
CA GLY A 222 3.14 -2.16 -9.95
C GLY A 222 4.15 -3.05 -10.65
N ASN A 223 5.29 -2.49 -11.07
CA ASN A 223 6.38 -3.23 -11.69
C ASN A 223 7.01 -4.26 -10.72
N VAL A 224 7.19 -3.90 -9.45
CA VAL A 224 7.66 -4.84 -8.42
C VAL A 224 6.67 -5.98 -8.21
N TRP A 225 5.37 -5.70 -8.16
CA TRP A 225 4.35 -6.74 -8.04
C TRP A 225 4.32 -7.64 -9.28
N SER A 226 4.33 -7.06 -10.48
CA SER A 226 4.38 -7.84 -11.73
C SER A 226 5.61 -8.77 -11.79
N GLY A 227 6.75 -8.30 -11.28
CA GLY A 227 7.95 -9.12 -11.15
C GLY A 227 7.83 -10.24 -10.12
N LEU A 228 7.25 -9.96 -8.94
CA LEU A 228 7.05 -10.95 -7.88
C LEU A 228 6.02 -12.03 -8.26
N PHE A 229 4.94 -11.63 -8.92
CA PHE A 229 3.89 -12.56 -9.39
C PHE A 229 4.20 -13.20 -10.75
N GLY A 230 5.33 -12.86 -11.38
CA GLY A 230 5.71 -13.42 -12.69
C GLY A 230 4.73 -13.10 -13.83
N THR A 231 3.85 -12.12 -13.64
CA THR A 231 2.78 -11.78 -14.60
C THR A 231 3.29 -10.94 -15.74
N PHE A 232 4.45 -10.34 -15.62
CA PHE A 232 5.10 -9.58 -16.69
C PHE A 232 5.28 -10.40 -17.97
N VAL A 233 5.75 -11.64 -17.83
CA VAL A 233 5.96 -12.55 -18.98
C VAL A 233 4.64 -12.92 -19.64
N ARG A 234 3.57 -13.08 -18.87
CA ARG A 234 2.24 -13.43 -19.40
C ARG A 234 1.60 -12.27 -20.14
N GLN A 235 1.68 -11.06 -19.64
CA GLN A 235 1.16 -9.87 -20.35
C GLN A 235 1.83 -9.68 -21.70
N VAL A 236 3.14 -9.96 -21.77
CA VAL A 236 3.90 -9.95 -23.02
C VAL A 236 3.45 -11.07 -23.96
N ALA A 237 3.23 -12.28 -23.45
CA ALA A 237 2.80 -13.43 -24.26
C ALA A 237 1.37 -13.27 -24.82
N GLU A 238 0.42 -12.83 -24.01
CA GLU A 238 -0.97 -12.56 -24.43
C GLU A 238 -1.05 -11.40 -25.45
N GLY A 239 -0.19 -10.39 -25.28
CA GLY A 239 -0.05 -9.31 -26.27
C GLY A 239 0.54 -9.79 -27.60
N GLN A 240 1.36 -10.82 -27.59
CA GLN A 240 2.01 -11.39 -28.77
C GLN A 240 1.04 -12.19 -29.66
N GLU A 241 0.06 -12.88 -29.07
CA GLU A 241 -1.00 -13.55 -29.83
C GLU A 241 -1.93 -12.58 -30.58
N SER A 242 -2.09 -11.36 -30.06
CA SER A 242 -3.02 -10.37 -30.59
C SER A 242 -2.44 -9.51 -31.75
N ARG A 243 -1.12 -9.31 -31.85
CA ARG A 243 -0.55 -8.29 -32.76
C ARG A 243 0.92 -8.45 -33.18
N GLY A 244 1.50 -9.63 -33.20
CA GLY A 244 2.88 -9.83 -33.68
C GLY A 244 3.97 -9.12 -32.88
N ASN A 245 5.22 -9.21 -33.31
CA ASN A 245 6.43 -8.77 -32.62
C ASN A 245 6.48 -7.29 -32.14
N GLU A 246 5.63 -6.40 -32.70
CA GLU A 246 5.61 -4.97 -32.34
C GLU A 246 5.18 -4.71 -30.90
N ILE A 247 4.30 -5.53 -30.32
CA ILE A 247 3.78 -5.31 -28.95
C ILE A 247 4.80 -5.71 -27.89
N VAL A 248 5.61 -6.72 -28.15
CA VAL A 248 6.71 -7.11 -27.24
C VAL A 248 7.69 -5.96 -27.10
N ASP A 249 8.04 -5.32 -28.20
CA ASP A 249 8.93 -4.13 -28.21
C ASP A 249 8.30 -2.93 -27.48
N ILE A 250 6.99 -2.74 -27.59
CA ILE A 250 6.26 -1.67 -26.88
C ILE A 250 6.22 -1.95 -25.37
N ALA A 251 5.94 -3.17 -24.94
CA ALA A 251 5.91 -3.55 -23.52
C ALA A 251 7.29 -3.41 -22.85
N PHE A 252 8.36 -3.82 -23.54
CA PHE A 252 9.72 -3.59 -23.07
C PHE A 252 10.15 -2.12 -23.08
N ARG A 253 9.49 -1.28 -23.87
CA ARG A 253 9.72 0.17 -23.93
C ARG A 253 8.91 0.94 -22.87
N THR A 254 7.82 0.38 -22.35
CA THR A 254 6.91 1.10 -21.45
C THR A 254 7.28 0.97 -19.99
N GLU A 255 7.91 -0.14 -19.55
CA GLU A 255 8.26 -0.32 -18.13
C GLU A 255 9.77 -0.28 -17.88
N PRO A 256 10.21 0.36 -16.76
CA PRO A 256 11.62 0.36 -16.38
C PRO A 256 12.07 -1.05 -15.94
N PRO A 257 13.37 -1.35 -16.01
CA PRO A 257 13.88 -2.63 -15.56
C PRO A 257 13.64 -2.86 -14.07
N LEU A 258 13.31 -4.08 -13.70
CA LEU A 258 12.86 -4.44 -12.34
C LEU A 258 13.88 -4.05 -11.26
N TRP A 259 15.19 -4.20 -11.53
CA TRP A 259 16.25 -3.79 -10.60
C TRP A 259 16.25 -2.28 -10.31
N ALA A 260 15.92 -1.45 -11.32
CA ALA A 260 15.84 0.00 -11.13
C ALA A 260 14.65 0.39 -10.24
N SER A 261 13.51 -0.29 -10.39
CA SER A 261 12.35 -0.09 -9.52
C SER A 261 12.67 -0.42 -8.06
N TRP A 262 13.35 -1.52 -7.79
CA TRP A 262 13.81 -1.89 -6.45
C TRP A 262 14.78 -0.86 -5.87
N LEU A 263 15.74 -0.41 -6.66
CA LEU A 263 16.73 0.58 -6.24
C LEU A 263 16.06 1.90 -5.86
N VAL A 264 15.15 2.39 -6.69
CA VAL A 264 14.43 3.66 -6.41
C VAL A 264 13.55 3.53 -5.18
N LEU A 265 12.81 2.43 -4.99
CA LEU A 265 12.03 2.18 -3.78
C LEU A 265 12.92 2.18 -2.52
N PHE A 266 14.08 1.53 -2.60
CA PHE A 266 15.04 1.53 -1.50
C PHE A 266 15.55 2.94 -1.19
N LEU A 267 15.88 3.75 -2.20
CA LEU A 267 16.30 5.13 -2.04
C LEU A 267 15.21 6.00 -1.41
N ILE A 268 13.94 5.82 -1.81
CA ILE A 268 12.81 6.53 -1.23
C ILE A 268 12.65 6.16 0.26
N CYS A 269 12.73 4.87 0.61
CA CYS A 269 12.68 4.43 2.00
C CYS A 269 13.84 5.01 2.82
N ALA A 270 15.05 4.99 2.29
CA ALA A 270 16.23 5.57 2.94
C ALA A 270 16.09 7.09 3.13
N ALA A 271 15.57 7.81 2.12
CA ALA A 271 15.29 9.23 2.22
C ALA A 271 14.22 9.55 3.29
N CYS A 272 13.17 8.75 3.38
CA CYS A 272 12.14 8.89 4.42
C CYS A 272 12.73 8.69 5.82
N LEU A 273 13.56 7.68 6.03
CA LEU A 273 14.24 7.43 7.29
C LEU A 273 15.18 8.59 7.65
N TRP A 274 15.93 9.10 6.68
CA TRP A 274 16.81 10.25 6.88
C TRP A 274 16.04 11.51 7.26
N LEU A 275 14.92 11.80 6.58
CA LEU A 275 14.04 12.92 6.91
C LEU A 275 13.47 12.81 8.33
N LEU A 276 13.06 11.61 8.73
CA LEU A 276 12.58 11.32 10.08
C LEU A 276 13.68 11.54 11.13
N SER A 277 14.89 11.01 10.88
CA SER A 277 16.00 11.15 11.81
C SER A 277 16.43 12.60 12.02
N ARG A 278 16.32 13.45 10.99
CA ARG A 278 16.59 14.88 11.10
C ARG A 278 15.55 15.65 11.93
N LYS A 279 14.27 15.27 11.82
CA LYS A 279 13.19 16.05 12.43
C LYS A 279 12.89 15.61 13.87
N VAL A 280 13.05 14.33 14.16
CA VAL A 280 12.88 13.77 15.53
C VAL A 280 14.20 13.94 16.30
N LYS A 281 14.78 15.16 16.30
CA LYS A 281 15.86 15.50 17.23
C LYS A 281 15.25 15.83 18.59
N ALA A 282 15.81 15.28 19.66
CA ALA A 282 15.48 15.74 21.01
C ALA A 282 15.82 17.22 21.07
N TYR A 283 14.90 18.03 21.56
CA TYR A 283 15.26 19.31 22.16
C TYR A 283 16.17 18.95 23.34
N GLU A 284 17.45 19.07 23.16
CA GLU A 284 18.34 19.14 24.31
C GLU A 284 17.89 20.38 25.07
N VAL A 285 17.32 20.15 26.23
CA VAL A 285 17.09 21.23 27.21
C VAL A 285 18.48 21.74 27.52
N VAL A 286 18.83 22.83 26.87
CA VAL A 286 20.04 23.58 27.20
C VAL A 286 19.92 23.93 28.67
N LYS A 287 20.87 23.42 29.46
CA LYS A 287 21.07 23.81 30.85
C LYS A 287 21.28 25.30 30.95
#